data_9795798425404fb255d292f0c0ce4abf
#
_entry.id   9795798425404fb255d292f0c0ce4abf
#
_cell.length_a   1.000
_cell.length_b   1.000
_cell.length_c   1.000
_cell.angle_alpha   90.00
_cell.angle_beta   90.00
_cell.angle_gamma   90.00
#
_symmetry.space_group_name_H-M   'P 1'
#
loop_
_entity.id
_entity.type
_entity.pdbx_description
1 polymer ?
#
loop_
_entity_poly.entity_id
_entity_poly.type
_entity_poly.pdbx_seq_one_letter_code
_entity_poly.pdbx_strand_id
1 'polypeptide(L)' 'MEFTWEEGFAIRIHREADAVVVSANREGLVSLARHLQALADEPAQSHFHLDENNSLEEGSCELIIEKIAM' A
#
# COMPACT_ATOMS: atom_id res chain seq x y z
N MET A 1 11.04 3.59 8.86
CA MET A 1 10.12 2.56 8.34
C MET A 1 10.77 1.87 7.17
N GLU A 2 10.82 0.56 7.22
CA GLU A 2 11.50 -0.21 6.19
C GLU A 2 10.47 -1.03 5.41
N PHE A 3 10.52 -0.97 4.08
CA PHE A 3 9.59 -1.70 3.22
C PHE A 3 10.29 -2.89 2.59
N THR A 4 9.70 -4.05 2.76
CA THR A 4 10.18 -5.28 2.17
C THR A 4 9.15 -5.77 1.16
N TRP A 5 9.57 -5.84 -0.10
CA TRP A 5 8.72 -6.29 -1.20
C TRP A 5 9.00 -7.74 -1.52
N GLU A 6 7.95 -8.53 -1.66
CA GLU A 6 8.10 -9.90 -2.15
C GLU A 6 8.36 -9.89 -3.64
N GLU A 7 9.27 -10.71 -4.09
CA GLU A 7 9.57 -10.80 -5.52
C GLU A 7 8.31 -11.19 -6.29
N GLY A 8 8.08 -10.50 -7.39
CA GLY A 8 6.92 -10.77 -8.24
C GLY A 8 5.62 -10.13 -7.78
N PHE A 9 5.68 -9.23 -6.80
CA PHE A 9 4.47 -8.57 -6.32
C PHE A 9 3.81 -7.74 -7.42
N ALA A 10 2.48 -7.68 -7.38
CA ALA A 10 1.69 -6.82 -8.25
C ALA A 10 0.52 -6.27 -7.46
N ILE A 11 0.35 -4.97 -7.47
CA ILE A 11 -0.72 -4.28 -6.75
C ILE A 11 -1.31 -3.22 -7.66
N ARG A 12 -2.62 -3.27 -7.84
CA ARG A 12 -3.35 -2.24 -8.59
C ARG A 12 -4.40 -1.63 -7.67
N ILE A 13 -4.53 -0.32 -7.70
CA ILE A 13 -5.53 0.40 -6.92
C ILE A 13 -6.38 1.21 -7.87
N HIS A 14 -7.69 1.02 -7.79
CA HIS A 14 -8.60 1.75 -8.64
C HIS A 14 -9.90 2.05 -7.92
N ARG A 15 -10.65 3.00 -8.46
CA ARG A 15 -11.95 3.37 -7.91
C ARG A 15 -13.05 2.74 -8.75
N GLU A 16 -14.05 2.20 -8.05
CA GLU A 16 -15.26 1.69 -8.69
C GLU A 16 -16.45 2.31 -7.94
N ALA A 17 -17.14 3.22 -8.59
CA ALA A 17 -18.21 4.00 -7.96
C ALA A 17 -17.65 4.66 -6.69
N ASP A 18 -18.19 4.35 -5.51
CA ASP A 18 -17.75 4.92 -4.24
C ASP A 18 -16.71 4.05 -3.53
N ALA A 19 -16.31 2.96 -4.15
CA ALA A 19 -15.36 2.03 -3.53
C ALA A 19 -13.94 2.24 -4.05
N VAL A 20 -12.97 1.98 -3.17
CA VAL A 20 -11.57 1.86 -3.56
C VAL A 20 -11.26 0.37 -3.57
N VAL A 21 -10.78 -0.13 -4.70
CA VAL A 21 -10.49 -1.55 -4.85
C VAL A 21 -8.98 -1.74 -4.90
N VAL A 22 -8.46 -2.60 -4.05
CA VAL A 22 -7.07 -3.00 -4.07
C VAL A 22 -7.01 -4.41 -4.63
N SER A 23 -6.48 -4.53 -5.84
CA SER A 23 -6.33 -5.84 -6.51
C SER A 23 -4.86 -6.19 -6.49
N ALA A 24 -4.53 -7.32 -5.90
CA ALA A 24 -3.13 -7.71 -5.75
C ALA A 24 -3.00 -9.22 -5.82
N ASN A 25 -1.82 -9.67 -6.28
CA ASN A 25 -1.51 -11.09 -6.22
C ASN A 25 -1.08 -11.43 -4.78
N ARG A 26 -0.76 -12.71 -4.53
CA ARG A 26 -0.36 -13.15 -3.20
C ARG A 26 0.85 -12.34 -2.69
N GLU A 27 1.86 -12.18 -3.56
CA GLU A 27 3.09 -11.47 -3.20
C GLU A 27 2.81 -10.00 -2.90
N GLY A 28 1.88 -9.40 -3.63
CA GLY A 28 1.46 -8.03 -3.36
C GLY A 28 0.73 -7.89 -2.05
N LEU A 29 -0.15 -8.83 -1.73
CA LEU A 29 -0.88 -8.81 -0.46
C LEU A 29 0.05 -8.99 0.73
N VAL A 30 1.01 -9.91 0.62
CA VAL A 30 2.01 -10.13 1.68
C VAL A 30 2.86 -8.88 1.88
N SER A 31 3.30 -8.26 0.78
CA SER A 31 4.11 -7.04 0.84
C SER A 31 3.34 -5.92 1.51
N LEU A 32 2.08 -5.74 1.11
CA LEU A 32 1.24 -4.69 1.69
C LEU A 32 0.99 -4.94 3.18
N ALA A 33 0.77 -6.18 3.56
CA ALA A 33 0.58 -6.53 4.97
C ALA A 33 1.81 -6.15 5.81
N ARG A 34 3.01 -6.39 5.28
CA ARG A 34 4.25 -6.01 5.95
C ARG A 34 4.37 -4.50 6.11
N HIS A 35 3.97 -3.75 5.08
CA HIS A 35 4.00 -2.29 5.15
C HIS A 35 3.02 -1.77 6.21
N LEU A 36 1.84 -2.35 6.27
CA LEU A 36 0.85 -1.96 7.28
C LEU A 36 1.36 -2.28 8.68
N GLN A 37 1.99 -3.43 8.87
CA GLN A 37 2.57 -3.81 10.14
C GLN A 37 3.68 -2.84 10.55
N ALA A 38 4.56 -2.49 9.60
CA ALA A 38 5.64 -1.54 9.85
C ALA A 38 5.09 -0.17 10.25
N LEU A 39 4.06 0.29 9.55
CA LEU A 39 3.43 1.56 9.87
C LEU A 39 2.79 1.55 11.26
N ALA A 40 2.20 0.43 11.65
CA ALA A 40 1.57 0.30 12.96
C ALA A 40 2.57 0.53 14.10
N ASP A 41 3.85 0.25 13.86
CA ASP A 41 4.91 0.40 14.86
C ASP A 41 5.57 1.78 14.83
N GLU A 42 5.15 2.67 13.93
CA GLU A 42 5.70 4.02 13.81
C GLU A 42 4.93 5.02 14.68
N PRO A 43 5.51 6.21 14.94
CA PRO A 43 4.77 7.26 15.66
C PRO A 43 3.52 7.69 14.92
N ALA A 44 2.60 8.29 15.65
CA ALA A 44 1.41 8.88 15.06
C ALA A 44 1.78 9.87 13.95
N GLN A 45 0.96 9.92 12.92
CA GLN A 45 1.10 10.78 11.74
C GLN A 45 2.19 10.32 10.74
N SER A 46 2.84 9.20 11.01
CA SER A 46 3.65 8.56 9.99
C SER A 46 2.73 8.04 8.89
N HIS A 47 3.22 8.03 7.68
CA HIS A 47 2.43 7.59 6.52
C HIS A 47 3.34 7.07 5.42
N PHE A 48 2.75 6.35 4.47
CA PHE A 48 3.47 6.00 3.25
C PHE A 48 2.58 6.24 2.03
N HIS A 49 3.24 6.46 0.91
CA HIS A 49 2.61 6.68 -0.38
C HIS A 49 2.98 5.55 -1.32
N LEU A 50 1.98 5.00 -1.99
CA LEU A 50 2.21 4.06 -3.08
C LEU A 50 1.61 4.66 -4.34
N ASP A 51 2.36 4.65 -5.42
CA ASP A 51 1.87 5.14 -6.71
C ASP A 51 2.52 4.34 -7.84
N GLU A 52 2.13 4.65 -9.07
CA GLU A 52 2.60 3.88 -10.22
C GLU A 52 4.09 4.10 -10.53
N ASN A 53 4.72 5.09 -9.92
CA ASN A 53 6.14 5.35 -10.10
C ASN A 53 7.01 4.60 -9.10
N ASN A 54 6.45 4.07 -8.03
CA ASN A 54 7.25 3.36 -7.03
C ASN A 54 6.85 1.90 -6.84
N SER A 55 5.59 1.54 -6.95
CA SER A 55 5.19 0.18 -6.60
C SER A 55 3.92 -0.33 -7.27
N LEU A 56 3.02 0.55 -7.68
CA LEU A 56 1.73 0.13 -8.20
C LEU A 56 1.76 -0.08 -9.70
N GLU A 57 0.88 -0.94 -10.19
CA GLU A 57 0.71 -1.15 -11.61
C GLU A 57 0.24 0.12 -12.29
N GLU A 58 0.60 0.27 -13.57
CA GLU A 58 0.22 1.41 -14.38
C GLU A 58 -1.29 1.61 -14.37
N GLY A 59 -1.71 2.86 -14.26
CA GLY A 59 -3.13 3.22 -14.21
C GLY A 59 -3.72 3.21 -12.81
N SER A 60 -2.93 2.87 -11.80
CA SER A 60 -3.40 2.88 -10.42
C SER A 60 -3.59 4.29 -9.88
N CYS A 61 -4.55 4.45 -8.97
CA CYS A 61 -4.66 5.67 -8.17
C CYS A 61 -3.57 5.65 -7.09
N GLU A 62 -3.11 6.82 -6.67
CA GLU A 62 -2.19 6.89 -5.54
C GLU A 62 -2.89 6.44 -4.27
N LEU A 63 -2.18 5.70 -3.42
CA LEU A 63 -2.68 5.25 -2.13
C LEU A 63 -1.81 5.84 -1.04
N ILE A 64 -2.45 6.51 -0.10
CA ILE A 64 -1.76 7.07 1.07
C ILE A 64 -2.38 6.42 2.30
N ILE A 65 -1.53 5.85 3.15
CA ILE A 65 -1.99 5.26 4.41
C ILE A 65 -1.26 5.95 5.54
N GLU A 66 -2.01 6.44 6.50
CA GLU A 66 -1.49 7.22 7.61
C GLU A 66 -1.91 6.62 8.93
N LYS A 67 -1.01 6.62 9.90
CA LYS A 67 -1.31 6.21 11.27
C LYS A 67 -1.83 7.43 12.05
N ILE A 68 -2.99 7.30 12.64
CA ILE A 68 -3.58 8.38 13.45
C ILE A 68 -3.33 8.14 14.93
N ALA A 69 -3.44 9.21 15.72
CA ALA A 69 -3.20 9.17 17.17
C ALA A 69 -4.50 8.91 17.91
N MET A 70 -4.92 7.66 17.96
CA MET A 70 -6.15 7.29 18.67
C MET A 70 -5.92 6.09 19.56
#